data_9279b11c18afbc132606ab150963360f
#
_entry.id   9279b11c18afbc132606ab150963360f
#
_cell.length_a   1.000
_cell.length_b   1.000
_cell.length_c   1.000
_cell.angle_alpha   90.00
_cell.angle_beta   90.00
_cell.angle_gamma   90.00
#
_symmetry.space_group_name_H-M   'P 1'
#
loop_
_entity.id
_entity.type
_entity.pdbx_description
1 polymer ?
#
loop_
_entity_poly.entity_id
_entity_poly.type
_entity_poly.pdbx_seq_one_letter_code
_entity_poly.pdbx_strand_id
1 'polypeptide(L)'
;LMESRGYAAENHQNITAAMETRIKSLLQGWKQDFFDAPSSTPGEELFGRKAIINLIGIESDEDKAFFMSLILRALSEYRSASYYYLPQYRKALQSGDKLMHLTVVEEAHRLIALPSIHLDGANPQGATAAMFSNMLREIRKWGGGLMIVDQQPSQLIPDAIKDTDLKIIHRMPSLDDRRAVGNCMGLN
;
A
#
# COMPACT_ATOMS: atom_id res chain seq x y z
N LEU A 1 -9.76 24.30 14.91
CA LEU A 1 -9.46 22.93 15.42
C LEU A 1 -8.14 22.89 16.21
N MET A 2 -7.10 23.62 15.76
CA MET A 2 -5.80 23.69 16.44
C MET A 2 -5.82 24.67 17.62
N GLU A 3 -6.45 25.83 17.46
CA GLU A 3 -6.64 26.78 18.57
C GLU A 3 -7.44 26.16 19.72
N SER A 4 -8.46 25.37 19.39
CA SER A 4 -9.27 24.68 20.41
C SER A 4 -8.50 23.63 21.22
N ARG A 5 -7.30 23.23 20.78
CA ARG A 5 -6.41 22.29 21.48
C ARG A 5 -5.33 22.98 22.31
N GLY A 6 -5.35 24.30 22.41
CA GLY A 6 -4.43 25.05 23.26
C GLY A 6 -2.98 25.09 22.76
N TYR A 7 -2.73 24.96 21.44
CA TYR A 7 -1.40 25.13 20.88
C TYR A 7 -0.94 26.58 20.96
N ALA A 8 0.32 26.81 21.35
CA ALA A 8 0.92 28.12 21.29
C ALA A 8 0.94 28.67 19.86
N ALA A 9 0.82 30.00 19.69
CA ALA A 9 0.73 30.62 18.37
C ALA A 9 1.87 30.24 17.41
N GLU A 10 3.10 30.11 17.92
CA GLU A 10 4.27 29.70 17.18
C GLU A 10 4.13 28.26 16.66
N ASN A 11 3.67 27.32 17.48
CA ASN A 11 3.41 25.95 17.08
C ASN A 11 2.31 25.87 16.03
N HIS A 12 1.26 26.71 16.15
CA HIS A 12 0.19 26.80 15.17
C HIS A 12 0.73 27.24 13.80
N GLN A 13 1.57 28.28 13.77
CA GLN A 13 2.18 28.78 12.53
C GLN A 13 3.08 27.73 11.89
N ASN A 14 3.92 27.08 12.67
CA ASN A 14 4.83 26.04 12.18
C ASN A 14 4.07 24.84 11.58
N ILE A 15 3.03 24.37 12.25
CA ILE A 15 2.19 23.28 11.77
C ILE A 15 1.43 23.68 10.51
N THR A 16 0.90 24.89 10.47
CA THR A 16 0.18 25.42 9.30
C THR A 16 1.10 25.51 8.09
N ALA A 17 2.29 26.10 8.26
CA ALA A 17 3.28 26.20 7.19
C ALA A 17 3.75 24.83 6.68
N ALA A 18 3.96 23.87 7.59
CA ALA A 18 4.30 22.51 7.20
C ALA A 18 3.18 21.81 6.42
N MET A 19 1.92 22.00 6.83
CA MET A 19 0.76 21.48 6.11
C MET A 19 0.60 22.10 4.73
N GLU A 20 0.70 23.45 4.64
CA GLU A 20 0.65 24.16 3.37
C GLU A 20 1.72 23.69 2.40
N THR A 21 2.96 23.52 2.88
CA THR A 21 4.07 23.01 2.06
C THR A 21 3.76 21.61 1.52
N ARG A 22 3.23 20.73 2.34
CA ARG A 22 2.85 19.37 1.92
C ARG A 22 1.70 19.37 0.91
N ILE A 23 0.66 20.18 1.15
CA ILE A 23 -0.46 20.31 0.20
C ILE A 23 0.05 20.90 -1.13
N LYS A 24 0.86 21.95 -1.09
CA LYS A 24 1.46 22.53 -2.29
C LYS A 24 2.31 21.52 -3.07
N SER A 25 3.04 20.64 -2.38
CA SER A 25 3.83 19.59 -3.05
C SER A 25 2.98 18.56 -3.78
N LEU A 26 1.75 18.30 -3.32
CA LEU A 26 0.80 17.43 -4.01
C LEU A 26 0.17 18.08 -5.24
N LEU A 27 0.25 19.40 -5.36
CA LEU A 27 -0.32 20.18 -6.46
C LEU A 27 0.77 20.68 -7.42
N GLN A 28 1.92 20.01 -7.49
CA GLN A 28 3.03 20.35 -8.38
C GLN A 28 3.39 19.22 -9.33
N GLY A 29 3.73 19.57 -10.56
CA GLY A 29 4.11 18.63 -11.61
C GLY A 29 2.99 17.64 -11.92
N TRP A 30 3.33 16.39 -12.21
CA TRP A 30 2.38 15.33 -12.54
C TRP A 30 1.34 15.05 -11.44
N LYS A 31 1.66 15.35 -10.18
CA LYS A 31 0.74 15.18 -9.05
C LYS A 31 -0.46 16.10 -9.14
N GLN A 32 -0.29 17.32 -9.68
CA GLN A 32 -1.38 18.25 -9.90
C GLN A 32 -2.45 17.66 -10.80
N ASP A 33 -2.04 17.09 -11.93
CA ASP A 33 -2.97 16.48 -12.89
C ASP A 33 -3.78 15.34 -12.28
N PHE A 34 -3.19 14.66 -11.32
CA PHE A 34 -3.83 13.55 -10.60
C PHE A 34 -4.76 14.01 -9.47
N PHE A 35 -4.30 14.94 -8.62
CA PHE A 35 -5.06 15.36 -7.43
C PHE A 35 -6.06 16.50 -7.69
N ASP A 36 -5.85 17.30 -8.73
CA ASP A 36 -6.74 18.40 -9.15
C ASP A 36 -7.62 18.00 -10.32
N ALA A 37 -7.81 16.72 -10.55
CA ALA A 37 -8.67 16.21 -11.60
C ALA A 37 -10.14 16.50 -11.30
N PRO A 38 -10.95 16.88 -12.32
CA PRO A 38 -12.37 17.22 -12.13
C PRO A 38 -13.24 16.05 -11.70
N SER A 39 -12.74 14.83 -11.85
CA SER A 39 -13.42 13.60 -11.43
C SER A 39 -12.41 12.52 -11.06
N SER A 40 -12.77 11.66 -10.11
CA SER A 40 -11.99 10.47 -9.77
C SER A 40 -12.37 9.29 -10.65
N THR A 41 -11.42 8.39 -10.92
CA THR A 41 -11.71 7.12 -11.58
C THR A 41 -12.61 6.27 -10.67
N PRO A 42 -13.76 5.78 -11.16
CA PRO A 42 -14.65 4.95 -10.37
C PRO A 42 -13.94 3.68 -9.87
N GLY A 43 -14.22 3.28 -8.63
CA GLY A 43 -13.66 2.05 -8.03
C GLY A 43 -13.97 0.79 -8.83
N GLU A 44 -15.12 0.75 -9.52
CA GLU A 44 -15.49 -0.36 -10.40
C GLU A 44 -14.53 -0.49 -11.60
N GLU A 45 -14.04 0.60 -12.16
CA GLU A 45 -13.08 0.58 -13.26
C GLU A 45 -11.69 0.13 -12.80
N LEU A 46 -11.27 0.53 -11.61
CA LEU A 46 -9.96 0.17 -11.06
C LEU A 46 -9.94 -1.24 -10.46
N PHE A 47 -10.99 -1.61 -9.75
CA PHE A 47 -10.99 -2.81 -8.89
C PHE A 47 -12.06 -3.84 -9.25
N GLY A 48 -13.06 -3.47 -10.05
CA GLY A 48 -14.09 -4.38 -10.57
C GLY A 48 -13.69 -5.10 -11.86
N ARG A 49 -12.62 -4.64 -12.52
CA ARG A 49 -12.12 -5.16 -13.80
C ARG A 49 -10.64 -5.49 -13.71
N LYS A 50 -10.09 -6.06 -14.79
CA LYS A 50 -8.63 -6.21 -14.94
C LYS A 50 -8.03 -4.84 -15.23
N ALA A 51 -7.14 -4.40 -14.36
CA ALA A 51 -6.45 -3.12 -14.49
C ALA A 51 -4.94 -3.31 -14.26
N ILE A 52 -4.14 -2.52 -14.94
CA ILE A 52 -2.69 -2.41 -14.73
C ILE A 52 -2.41 -0.97 -14.33
N ILE A 53 -1.82 -0.80 -13.16
CA ILE A 53 -1.39 0.50 -12.66
C ILE A 53 0.11 0.59 -12.87
N ASN A 54 0.51 1.41 -13.83
CA ASN A 54 1.91 1.57 -14.19
C ASN A 54 2.51 2.79 -13.46
N LEU A 55 3.53 2.56 -12.64
CA LEU A 55 4.20 3.58 -11.85
C LEU A 55 5.56 4.02 -12.44
N ILE A 56 5.90 3.59 -13.67
CA ILE A 56 7.20 3.90 -14.30
C ILE A 56 7.41 5.42 -14.43
N GLY A 57 6.35 6.18 -14.71
CA GLY A 57 6.43 7.64 -14.86
C GLY A 57 6.68 8.42 -13.56
N ILE A 58 6.64 7.75 -12.41
CA ILE A 58 6.93 8.35 -11.11
C ILE A 58 8.40 8.09 -10.78
N GLU A 59 9.21 9.13 -10.67
CA GLU A 59 10.65 8.98 -10.45
C GLU A 59 10.99 8.58 -9.00
N SER A 60 10.38 9.26 -8.03
CA SER A 60 10.65 9.05 -6.61
C SER A 60 10.00 7.77 -6.06
N ASP A 61 10.76 6.94 -5.38
CA ASP A 61 10.23 5.75 -4.70
C ASP A 61 9.32 6.13 -3.51
N GLU A 62 9.53 7.29 -2.89
CA GLU A 62 8.62 7.83 -1.86
C GLU A 62 7.25 8.18 -2.46
N ASP A 63 7.23 8.81 -3.64
CA ASP A 63 5.99 9.13 -4.34
C ASP A 63 5.28 7.87 -4.83
N LYS A 64 6.03 6.86 -5.31
CA LYS A 64 5.45 5.54 -5.66
C LYS A 64 4.80 4.89 -4.44
N ALA A 65 5.50 4.87 -3.30
CA ALA A 65 4.99 4.30 -2.06
C ALA A 65 3.75 5.05 -1.58
N PHE A 66 3.76 6.38 -1.63
CA PHE A 66 2.60 7.20 -1.30
C PHE A 66 1.40 6.87 -2.20
N PHE A 67 1.61 6.83 -3.51
CA PHE A 67 0.57 6.53 -4.49
C PHE A 67 0.01 5.11 -4.30
N MET A 68 0.90 4.13 -4.09
CA MET A 68 0.49 2.76 -3.78
C MET A 68 -0.37 2.72 -2.51
N SER A 69 -0.03 3.49 -1.47
CA SER A 69 -0.81 3.51 -0.24
C SER A 69 -2.25 3.99 -0.48
N LEU A 70 -2.43 4.99 -1.34
CA LEU A 70 -3.76 5.48 -1.72
C LEU A 70 -4.55 4.41 -2.49
N ILE A 71 -3.90 3.73 -3.44
CA ILE A 71 -4.52 2.65 -4.23
C ILE A 71 -4.94 1.48 -3.34
N LEU A 72 -4.05 1.03 -2.46
CA LEU A 72 -4.32 -0.08 -1.55
C LEU A 72 -5.45 0.27 -0.57
N ARG A 73 -5.48 1.51 -0.10
CA ARG A 73 -6.56 2.01 0.73
C ARG A 73 -7.88 2.01 -0.02
N ALA A 74 -7.92 2.59 -1.20
CA ALA A 74 -9.11 2.62 -2.04
C ALA A 74 -9.60 1.19 -2.38
N LEU A 75 -8.68 0.26 -2.68
CA LEU A 75 -9.00 -1.15 -2.91
C LEU A 75 -9.65 -1.78 -1.67
N SER A 76 -9.07 -1.59 -0.49
CA SER A 76 -9.61 -2.14 0.76
C SER A 76 -11.01 -1.60 1.05
N GLU A 77 -11.21 -0.30 0.89
CA GLU A 77 -12.52 0.34 1.05
C GLU A 77 -13.53 -0.16 0.02
N TYR A 78 -13.14 -0.27 -1.25
CA TYR A 78 -14.00 -0.80 -2.30
C TYR A 78 -14.44 -2.25 -2.03
N ARG A 79 -13.52 -3.13 -1.62
CA ARG A 79 -13.83 -4.54 -1.32
C ARG A 79 -14.71 -4.67 -0.08
N SER A 80 -14.40 -3.91 0.96
CA SER A 80 -15.22 -3.86 2.17
C SER A 80 -16.64 -3.36 1.85
N ALA A 81 -16.76 -2.27 1.10
CA ALA A 81 -18.06 -1.74 0.66
C ALA A 81 -18.83 -2.77 -0.20
N SER A 82 -18.15 -3.45 -1.13
CA SER A 82 -18.77 -4.50 -1.95
C SER A 82 -19.34 -5.62 -1.09
N TYR A 83 -18.64 -6.04 -0.05
CA TYR A 83 -19.14 -7.06 0.88
C TYR A 83 -20.38 -6.59 1.66
N TYR A 84 -20.36 -5.37 2.17
CA TYR A 84 -21.47 -4.89 3.00
C TYR A 84 -22.71 -4.48 2.19
N TYR A 85 -22.52 -3.86 1.04
CA TYR A 85 -23.60 -3.22 0.28
C TYR A 85 -24.09 -4.02 -0.93
N LEU A 86 -23.34 -5.05 -1.39
CA LEU A 86 -23.74 -5.88 -2.52
C LEU A 86 -24.07 -7.33 -2.05
N PRO A 87 -25.34 -7.65 -1.83
CA PRO A 87 -25.73 -8.98 -1.34
C PRO A 87 -25.25 -10.14 -2.21
N GLN A 88 -25.23 -9.97 -3.54
CA GLN A 88 -24.71 -10.96 -4.48
C GLN A 88 -23.22 -11.23 -4.28
N TYR A 89 -22.41 -10.19 -4.02
CA TYR A 89 -21.00 -10.32 -3.72
C TYR A 89 -20.75 -11.14 -2.45
N ARG A 90 -21.45 -10.79 -1.39
CA ARG A 90 -21.39 -11.51 -0.12
C ARG A 90 -21.82 -12.97 -0.26
N LYS A 91 -22.91 -13.24 -1.02
CA LYS A 91 -23.39 -14.59 -1.29
C LYS A 91 -22.35 -15.42 -2.06
N ALA A 92 -21.73 -14.87 -3.09
CA ALA A 92 -20.68 -15.53 -3.85
C ALA A 92 -19.50 -15.91 -2.95
N LEU A 93 -19.03 -14.97 -2.12
CA LEU A 93 -17.95 -15.23 -1.17
C LEU A 93 -18.28 -16.32 -0.15
N GLN A 94 -19.52 -16.38 0.32
CA GLN A 94 -20.00 -17.40 1.26
C GLN A 94 -20.22 -18.76 0.62
N SER A 95 -20.55 -18.82 -0.68
CA SER A 95 -20.82 -20.06 -1.41
C SER A 95 -19.57 -20.82 -1.87
N GLY A 96 -18.35 -20.26 -1.69
CA GLY A 96 -17.10 -20.95 -2.00
C GLY A 96 -16.16 -20.19 -2.92
N ASP A 97 -16.60 -19.16 -3.60
CA ASP A 97 -15.76 -18.29 -4.43
C ASP A 97 -14.93 -17.35 -3.54
N LYS A 98 -13.94 -17.94 -2.86
CA LYS A 98 -13.18 -17.23 -1.82
C LYS A 98 -12.25 -16.15 -2.38
N LEU A 99 -11.83 -16.26 -3.64
CA LEU A 99 -10.95 -15.30 -4.31
C LEU A 99 -11.75 -14.51 -5.35
N MET A 100 -12.16 -13.30 -4.99
CA MET A 100 -12.92 -12.39 -5.87
C MET A 100 -12.02 -11.40 -6.59
N HIS A 101 -10.80 -11.21 -6.11
CA HIS A 101 -9.83 -10.27 -6.64
C HIS A 101 -8.41 -10.69 -6.25
N LEU A 102 -7.48 -10.58 -7.19
CA LEU A 102 -6.06 -10.77 -6.97
C LEU A 102 -5.32 -9.49 -7.34
N THR A 103 -4.61 -8.91 -6.37
CA THR A 103 -3.67 -7.82 -6.60
C THR A 103 -2.26 -8.40 -6.72
N VAL A 104 -1.58 -8.09 -7.81
CA VAL A 104 -0.18 -8.44 -8.02
C VAL A 104 0.66 -7.19 -7.84
N VAL A 105 1.66 -7.27 -6.98
CA VAL A 105 2.61 -6.19 -6.71
C VAL A 105 3.99 -6.63 -7.14
N GLU A 106 4.50 -6.05 -8.22
CA GLU A 106 5.84 -6.32 -8.76
C GLU A 106 6.84 -5.32 -8.18
N GLU A 107 8.12 -5.75 -8.04
CA GLU A 107 9.19 -4.95 -7.44
C GLU A 107 8.78 -4.35 -6.08
N ALA A 108 8.17 -5.18 -5.27
CA ALA A 108 7.49 -4.77 -4.04
C ALA A 108 8.45 -4.09 -3.03
N HIS A 109 9.76 -4.42 -3.06
CA HIS A 109 10.76 -3.77 -2.23
C HIS A 109 10.84 -2.25 -2.42
N ARG A 110 10.44 -1.72 -3.59
CA ARG A 110 10.39 -0.27 -3.82
C ARG A 110 9.21 0.41 -3.12
N LEU A 111 8.19 -0.35 -2.81
CA LEU A 111 6.92 0.16 -2.28
C LEU A 111 6.75 -0.14 -0.79
N ILE A 112 7.19 -1.32 -0.37
CA ILE A 112 7.03 -1.86 0.98
C ILE A 112 8.38 -2.26 1.59
N ALA A 113 9.39 -1.44 1.36
CA ALA A 113 10.72 -1.61 1.94
C ALA A 113 10.70 -1.47 3.47
N LEU A 114 11.72 -2.02 4.10
CA LEU A 114 12.01 -1.73 5.51
C LEU A 114 12.10 -0.21 5.69
N PRO A 115 11.38 0.37 6.67
CA PRO A 115 11.43 1.80 6.87
C PRO A 115 12.85 2.23 7.24
N SER A 116 13.41 3.14 6.46
CA SER A 116 14.64 3.82 6.82
C SER A 116 14.38 4.66 8.09
N ILE A 117 15.31 4.64 9.03
CA ILE A 117 15.21 5.42 10.27
C ILE A 117 15.46 6.89 9.89
N HIS A 118 14.41 7.59 9.53
CA HIS A 118 14.44 9.05 9.42
C HIS A 118 14.08 9.63 10.78
N LEU A 119 15.06 10.26 11.42
CA LEU A 119 14.92 10.85 12.76
C LEU A 119 14.03 12.10 12.80
N ASP A 120 13.79 12.75 11.64
CA ASP A 120 13.05 13.99 11.57
C ASP A 120 12.09 14.00 10.36
N GLY A 121 10.82 13.73 10.57
CA GLY A 121 9.78 13.99 9.58
C GLY A 121 8.73 12.90 9.37
N ALA A 122 7.80 13.16 8.45
CA ALA A 122 6.83 12.17 8.01
C ALA A 122 7.53 11.03 7.30
N ASN A 123 7.21 9.79 7.68
CA ASN A 123 7.71 8.57 7.04
C ASN A 123 6.61 7.95 6.14
N PRO A 124 6.49 8.35 4.87
CA PRO A 124 5.49 7.79 3.95
C PRO A 124 5.69 6.30 3.70
N GLN A 125 6.94 5.85 3.62
CA GLN A 125 7.27 4.43 3.42
C GLN A 125 6.85 3.59 4.63
N GLY A 126 7.09 4.06 5.86
CA GLY A 126 6.64 3.39 7.07
C GLY A 126 5.11 3.32 7.17
N ALA A 127 4.41 4.39 6.78
CA ALA A 127 2.95 4.40 6.73
C ALA A 127 2.41 3.41 5.67
N THR A 128 3.04 3.36 4.50
CA THR A 128 2.70 2.39 3.43
C THR A 128 2.96 0.96 3.89
N ALA A 129 4.09 0.70 4.53
CA ALA A 129 4.44 -0.61 5.07
C ALA A 129 3.42 -1.09 6.11
N ALA A 130 3.05 -0.22 7.07
CA ALA A 130 2.04 -0.55 8.09
C ALA A 130 0.67 -0.82 7.47
N MET A 131 0.28 -0.03 6.48
CA MET A 131 -0.98 -0.23 5.77
C MET A 131 -0.99 -1.54 4.98
N PHE A 132 0.12 -1.87 4.31
CA PHE A 132 0.27 -3.12 3.58
C PHE A 132 0.19 -4.34 4.52
N SER A 133 0.86 -4.28 5.67
CA SER A 133 0.77 -5.33 6.70
C SER A 133 -0.67 -5.55 7.18
N ASN A 134 -1.40 -4.48 7.44
CA ASN A 134 -2.81 -4.57 7.83
C ASN A 134 -3.66 -5.15 6.69
N MET A 135 -3.40 -4.73 5.46
CA MET A 135 -4.12 -5.25 4.31
C MET A 135 -3.88 -6.75 4.09
N LEU A 136 -2.64 -7.24 4.23
CA LEU A 136 -2.33 -8.68 4.15
C LEU A 136 -3.21 -9.50 5.09
N ARG A 137 -3.46 -9.02 6.31
CA ARG A 137 -4.28 -9.71 7.32
C ARG A 137 -5.77 -9.62 7.07
N GLU A 138 -6.23 -8.56 6.44
CA GLU A 138 -7.66 -8.26 6.36
C GLU A 138 -8.30 -8.52 5.01
N ILE A 139 -7.59 -8.35 3.90
CA ILE A 139 -8.18 -8.38 2.55
C ILE A 139 -8.86 -9.71 2.21
N ARG A 140 -8.40 -10.79 2.83
CA ARG A 140 -9.00 -12.12 2.70
C ARG A 140 -10.47 -12.16 3.13
N LYS A 141 -10.82 -11.37 4.15
CA LYS A 141 -12.22 -11.27 4.64
C LYS A 141 -13.17 -10.79 3.55
N TRP A 142 -12.64 -10.01 2.64
CA TRP A 142 -13.37 -9.38 1.53
C TRP A 142 -13.14 -10.10 0.19
N GLY A 143 -12.60 -11.31 0.21
CA GLY A 143 -12.34 -12.09 -1.00
C GLY A 143 -11.16 -11.57 -1.82
N GLY A 144 -10.29 -10.74 -1.24
CA GLY A 144 -9.06 -10.29 -1.89
C GLY A 144 -7.88 -11.23 -1.62
N GLY A 145 -6.99 -11.35 -2.60
CA GLY A 145 -5.68 -11.97 -2.48
C GLY A 145 -4.58 -11.00 -2.88
N LEU A 146 -3.40 -11.18 -2.31
CA LEU A 146 -2.19 -10.43 -2.66
C LEU A 146 -1.11 -11.41 -3.14
N MET A 147 -0.50 -11.08 -4.26
CA MET A 147 0.69 -11.75 -4.79
C MET A 147 1.82 -10.75 -4.82
N ILE A 148 2.89 -11.05 -4.10
CA ILE A 148 4.11 -10.24 -4.05
C ILE A 148 5.13 -10.90 -4.96
N VAL A 149 5.64 -10.16 -5.93
CA VAL A 149 6.67 -10.58 -6.87
C VAL A 149 7.91 -9.73 -6.63
N ASP A 150 9.00 -10.34 -6.21
CA ASP A 150 10.20 -9.63 -5.84
C ASP A 150 11.48 -10.43 -6.09
N GLN A 151 12.57 -9.71 -6.36
CA GLN A 151 13.90 -10.28 -6.55
C GLN A 151 14.79 -10.10 -5.32
N GLN A 152 14.42 -9.23 -4.37
CA GLN A 152 15.20 -8.84 -3.20
C GLN A 152 14.38 -8.97 -1.91
N PRO A 153 13.98 -10.20 -1.53
CA PRO A 153 13.12 -10.40 -0.36
C PRO A 153 13.72 -9.91 0.96
N SER A 154 15.05 -9.81 1.04
CA SER A 154 15.72 -9.25 2.22
C SER A 154 15.42 -7.76 2.45
N GLN A 155 14.96 -7.04 1.44
CA GLN A 155 14.57 -5.63 1.54
C GLN A 155 13.09 -5.42 1.88
N LEU A 156 12.29 -6.47 1.79
CA LEU A 156 10.86 -6.41 2.15
C LEU A 156 10.67 -6.32 3.66
N ILE A 157 9.56 -5.69 4.06
CA ILE A 157 9.12 -5.78 5.45
C ILE A 157 8.89 -7.25 5.84
N PRO A 158 9.22 -7.66 7.08
CA PRO A 158 9.08 -9.06 7.50
C PRO A 158 7.67 -9.63 7.33
N ASP A 159 6.64 -8.82 7.55
CA ASP A 159 5.24 -9.23 7.41
C ASP A 159 4.90 -9.66 5.97
N ALA A 160 5.48 -8.99 4.96
CA ALA A 160 5.28 -9.36 3.56
C ALA A 160 5.77 -10.80 3.26
N ILE A 161 6.81 -11.25 3.95
CA ILE A 161 7.33 -12.61 3.79
C ILE A 161 6.62 -13.59 4.72
N LYS A 162 6.33 -13.21 5.97
CA LYS A 162 5.76 -14.11 6.99
C LYS A 162 4.28 -14.38 6.78
N ASP A 163 3.52 -13.33 6.47
CA ASP A 163 2.05 -13.39 6.41
C ASP A 163 1.50 -13.90 5.05
N THR A 164 2.39 -14.29 4.12
CA THR A 164 2.02 -14.96 2.87
C THR A 164 2.08 -16.49 3.06
N ASP A 165 0.97 -17.18 2.78
CA ASP A 165 0.88 -18.66 2.95
C ASP A 165 1.66 -19.44 1.90
N LEU A 166 1.52 -19.05 0.62
CA LEU A 166 2.19 -19.72 -0.50
C LEU A 166 3.45 -18.97 -0.91
N LYS A 167 4.58 -19.66 -0.99
CA LYS A 167 5.85 -19.14 -1.49
C LYS A 167 6.34 -19.93 -2.67
N ILE A 168 6.57 -19.24 -3.80
CA ILE A 168 7.18 -19.81 -5.00
C ILE A 168 8.57 -19.21 -5.12
N ILE A 169 9.60 -20.03 -5.00
CA ILE A 169 10.97 -19.58 -4.90
C ILE A 169 11.77 -20.11 -6.08
N HIS A 170 12.36 -19.21 -6.83
CA HIS A 170 13.35 -19.52 -7.85
C HIS A 170 14.77 -19.40 -7.27
N ARG A 171 15.79 -19.61 -8.11
CA ARG A 171 17.20 -19.47 -7.70
C ARG A 171 17.48 -18.06 -7.19
N MET A 172 17.95 -17.95 -5.95
CA MET A 172 18.39 -16.71 -5.31
C MET A 172 19.90 -16.73 -5.14
N PRO A 173 20.66 -15.86 -5.84
CA PRO A 173 22.12 -15.79 -5.72
C PRO A 173 22.55 -15.21 -4.37
N SER A 174 21.85 -14.19 -3.86
CA SER A 174 22.17 -13.50 -2.60
C SER A 174 22.00 -14.41 -1.38
N LEU A 175 22.96 -14.39 -0.46
CA LEU A 175 22.89 -15.12 0.80
C LEU A 175 21.83 -14.50 1.74
N ASP A 176 21.74 -13.17 1.76
CA ASP A 176 20.80 -12.46 2.63
C ASP A 176 19.37 -12.72 2.22
N ASP A 177 19.09 -12.77 0.92
CA ASP A 177 17.76 -13.12 0.39
C ASP A 177 17.39 -14.55 0.76
N ARG A 178 18.33 -15.50 0.60
CA ARG A 178 18.10 -16.90 1.01
C ARG A 178 17.82 -17.02 2.51
N ARG A 179 18.55 -16.27 3.34
CA ARG A 179 18.32 -16.25 4.79
C ARG A 179 16.98 -15.63 5.15
N ALA A 180 16.60 -14.51 4.53
CA ALA A 180 15.33 -13.85 4.79
C ALA A 180 14.15 -14.79 4.54
N VAL A 181 14.15 -15.50 3.43
CA VAL A 181 13.10 -16.46 3.08
C VAL A 181 13.22 -17.75 3.91
N GLY A 182 14.42 -18.30 4.06
CA GLY A 182 14.66 -19.54 4.82
C GLY A 182 14.21 -19.42 6.28
N ASN A 183 14.55 -18.32 6.95
CA ASN A 183 14.13 -18.06 8.33
C ASN A 183 12.61 -18.01 8.48
N CYS A 184 11.89 -17.45 7.48
CA CYS A 184 10.42 -17.42 7.50
C CYS A 184 9.78 -18.78 7.25
N MET A 185 10.52 -19.71 6.66
CA MET A 185 10.07 -21.09 6.38
C MET A 185 10.53 -22.10 7.44
N GLY A 186 11.29 -21.67 8.46
CA GLY A 186 11.88 -22.55 9.47
C GLY A 186 13.00 -23.43 8.90
N LEU A 187 13.63 -23.01 7.82
CA LEU A 187 14.78 -23.70 7.23
C LEU A 187 16.05 -23.07 7.82
N ASN A 188 16.74 -23.80 8.67
CA ASN A 188 18.03 -23.41 9.27
C ASN A 188 19.20 -23.87 8.40
#